data_95e7660f0ed16b0437f2290b917c7eb5
#
_entry.id   95e7660f0ed16b0437f2290b917c7eb5
#
_cell.length_a   1.000
_cell.length_b   1.000
_cell.length_c   1.000
_cell.angle_alpha   90.00
_cell.angle_beta   90.00
_cell.angle_gamma   90.00
#
_symmetry.space_group_name_H-M   'P 1'
#
loop_
_entity.id
_entity.type
_entity.pdbx_description
1 polymer ?
#
loop_
_entity_poly.entity_id
_entity_poly.type
_entity_poly.pdbx_seq_one_letter_code
_entity_poly.pdbx_strand_id
1 'polypeptide(L)'
;MKRIFLILLAIIGLALPQVNAGEIDRIKDKGEIVVSVNKGYPPFCVVGKDDIIGLDVDLAKLIADYLGVKVKFIMPDLYKDQIPKLLAGESDIVIAAMTRTVDRGLQVTFTEPYFEVSQAALVERDMVTPMANSYFDLVDVPGIRIGVKANTTIENFARELFPAEAIKSFPDHPEAIAALVKGEVDATVHDSPFVQIWAQTHPDLSGRIKPLLAPVTKEYYGFAIRKGDPDFLNWLNLFITQVKIDGTMDLLEHRYFVEMQWAGVKTTREARITKAQLLRNKFVAKKQAMLEQKRAEEKLRSGDAYE
;
A
#
# COMPACT_ATOMS: atom_id res chain seq x y z
N MET A 1 -70.07 5.56 45.00
CA MET A 1 -69.00 6.34 44.39
C MET A 1 -67.78 5.43 44.28
N LYS A 2 -67.55 4.85 43.09
CA LYS A 2 -66.40 3.95 42.84
C LYS A 2 -65.26 4.77 42.24
N ARG A 3 -64.16 4.86 43.00
CA ARG A 3 -62.90 5.49 42.52
C ARG A 3 -62.16 4.49 41.65
N ILE A 4 -62.07 4.76 40.34
CA ILE A 4 -61.25 4.03 39.39
C ILE A 4 -59.82 4.56 39.52
N PHE A 5 -58.90 3.73 39.95
CA PHE A 5 -57.45 3.99 39.96
C PHE A 5 -56.90 3.61 38.61
N LEU A 6 -56.59 4.60 37.75
CA LEU A 6 -55.88 4.40 36.52
C LEU A 6 -54.38 4.25 36.85
N ILE A 7 -53.84 3.06 36.71
CA ILE A 7 -52.40 2.79 36.77
C ILE A 7 -51.83 3.08 35.39
N LEU A 8 -51.18 4.21 35.27
CA LEU A 8 -50.38 4.54 34.08
C LEU A 8 -49.07 3.74 34.12
N LEU A 9 -48.99 2.65 33.34
CA LEU A 9 -47.77 1.88 33.17
C LEU A 9 -46.87 2.65 32.21
N ALA A 10 -45.90 3.42 32.73
CA ALA A 10 -44.86 4.02 31.95
C ALA A 10 -43.91 2.93 31.42
N ILE A 11 -44.06 2.56 30.17
CA ILE A 11 -43.07 1.72 29.45
C ILE A 11 -41.84 2.60 29.21
N ILE A 12 -40.90 2.54 30.15
CA ILE A 12 -39.55 3.02 29.92
C ILE A 12 -38.91 2.06 28.90
N GLY A 13 -38.99 2.40 27.64
CA GLY A 13 -38.23 1.71 26.61
C GLY A 13 -36.74 1.86 26.93
N LEU A 14 -36.15 0.85 27.54
CA LEU A 14 -34.70 0.72 27.56
C LEU A 14 -34.24 0.63 26.11
N ALA A 15 -33.79 1.76 25.55
CA ALA A 15 -32.98 1.75 24.36
C ALA A 15 -31.69 1.01 24.72
N LEU A 16 -31.66 -0.30 24.49
CA LEU A 16 -30.43 -1.06 24.54
C LEU A 16 -29.45 -0.36 23.58
N PRO A 17 -28.23 -0.04 24.02
CA PRO A 17 -27.25 0.47 23.08
C PRO A 17 -27.15 -0.57 21.96
N GLN A 18 -27.48 -0.18 20.73
CA GLN A 18 -27.15 -0.98 19.57
C GLN A 18 -25.62 -1.12 19.59
N VAL A 19 -25.14 -2.29 19.94
CA VAL A 19 -23.76 -2.67 19.69
C VAL A 19 -23.64 -2.61 18.16
N ASN A 20 -23.11 -1.52 17.64
CA ASN A 20 -22.79 -1.46 16.24
C ASN A 20 -21.84 -2.63 15.97
N ALA A 21 -22.27 -3.56 15.12
CA ALA A 21 -21.39 -4.60 14.61
C ALA A 21 -20.11 -3.94 14.11
N GLY A 22 -18.95 -4.39 14.59
CA GLY A 22 -17.67 -3.87 14.17
C GLY A 22 -17.45 -4.05 12.66
N GLU A 23 -16.47 -3.37 12.10
CA GLU A 23 -16.14 -3.50 10.69
C GLU A 23 -15.84 -4.95 10.28
N ILE A 24 -15.22 -5.73 11.17
CA ILE A 24 -14.96 -7.16 10.92
C ILE A 24 -16.26 -7.92 10.70
N ASP A 25 -17.26 -7.75 11.58
CA ASP A 25 -18.55 -8.45 11.46
C ASP A 25 -19.27 -7.99 10.19
N ARG A 26 -19.31 -6.68 9.93
CA ARG A 26 -19.91 -6.11 8.73
C ARG A 26 -19.28 -6.68 7.43
N ILE A 27 -17.96 -6.80 7.40
CA ILE A 27 -17.22 -7.36 6.25
C ILE A 27 -17.54 -8.85 6.09
N LYS A 28 -17.58 -9.61 7.20
CA LYS A 28 -17.89 -11.05 7.19
C LYS A 28 -19.34 -11.31 6.77
N ASP A 29 -20.29 -10.54 7.27
CA ASP A 29 -21.72 -10.66 6.92
C ASP A 29 -21.95 -10.33 5.43
N LYS A 30 -21.20 -9.35 4.88
CA LYS A 30 -21.22 -9.00 3.45
C LYS A 30 -20.53 -10.07 2.59
N GLY A 31 -19.64 -10.87 3.17
CA GLY A 31 -18.82 -11.86 2.46
C GLY A 31 -17.76 -11.24 1.54
N GLU A 32 -17.49 -9.95 1.69
CA GLU A 32 -16.57 -9.21 0.82
C GLU A 32 -15.89 -8.08 1.57
N ILE A 33 -14.57 -7.91 1.37
CA ILE A 33 -13.82 -6.72 1.76
C ILE A 33 -13.45 -5.91 0.52
N VAL A 34 -13.74 -4.60 0.54
CA VAL A 34 -13.39 -3.67 -0.54
C VAL A 34 -12.09 -2.95 -0.19
N VAL A 35 -11.06 -3.18 -0.98
CA VAL A 35 -9.72 -2.62 -0.76
C VAL A 35 -9.40 -1.58 -1.82
N SER A 36 -9.03 -0.38 -1.38
CA SER A 36 -8.54 0.68 -2.27
C SER A 36 -7.03 0.57 -2.43
N VAL A 37 -6.54 0.47 -3.69
CA VAL A 37 -5.12 0.34 -4.03
C VAL A 37 -4.65 1.48 -4.94
N ASN A 38 -3.32 1.69 -5.00
CA ASN A 38 -2.72 2.76 -5.79
C ASN A 38 -2.39 2.26 -7.20
N LYS A 39 -3.26 2.55 -8.16
CA LYS A 39 -3.12 2.15 -9.56
C LYS A 39 -1.76 2.54 -10.14
N GLY A 40 -1.07 1.56 -10.77
CA GLY A 40 0.17 1.84 -11.51
C GLY A 40 1.35 2.28 -10.65
N TYR A 41 1.44 1.78 -9.43
CA TYR A 41 2.56 2.03 -8.52
C TYR A 41 3.36 0.74 -8.23
N PRO A 42 4.19 0.29 -9.19
CA PRO A 42 5.04 -0.89 -8.99
C PRO A 42 6.11 -0.65 -7.91
N PRO A 43 6.45 -1.68 -7.12
CA PRO A 43 5.92 -3.05 -7.17
C PRO A 43 4.74 -3.29 -6.21
N PHE A 44 4.13 -2.25 -5.66
CA PHE A 44 3.01 -2.34 -4.71
C PHE A 44 1.69 -2.69 -5.41
N CYS A 45 1.40 -2.06 -6.55
CA CYS A 45 0.25 -2.38 -7.39
C CYS A 45 0.62 -2.24 -8.87
N VAL A 46 0.61 -3.33 -9.58
CA VAL A 46 0.87 -3.44 -11.01
C VAL A 46 -0.42 -3.88 -11.70
N VAL A 47 -0.86 -3.10 -12.67
CA VAL A 47 -2.04 -3.42 -13.47
C VAL A 47 -1.61 -4.23 -14.68
N GLY A 48 -1.95 -5.52 -14.68
CA GLY A 48 -1.77 -6.41 -15.84
C GLY A 48 -2.93 -6.29 -16.82
N LYS A 49 -2.95 -7.18 -17.81
CA LYS A 49 -4.01 -7.21 -18.83
C LYS A 49 -5.35 -7.64 -18.23
N ASP A 50 -5.34 -8.66 -17.40
CA ASP A 50 -6.55 -9.31 -16.88
C ASP A 50 -6.58 -9.38 -15.34
N ASP A 51 -5.50 -8.95 -14.66
CA ASP A 51 -5.35 -9.04 -13.21
C ASP A 51 -4.52 -7.87 -12.67
N ILE A 52 -4.58 -7.67 -11.35
CA ILE A 52 -3.68 -6.80 -10.61
C ILE A 52 -2.82 -7.65 -9.67
N ILE A 53 -1.55 -7.31 -9.60
CA ILE A 53 -0.56 -7.97 -8.74
C ILE A 53 0.27 -6.92 -8.02
N GLY A 54 0.96 -7.29 -6.97
CA GLY A 54 1.83 -6.40 -6.20
C GLY A 54 1.82 -6.73 -4.73
N LEU A 55 2.73 -6.11 -3.99
CA LEU A 55 2.86 -6.30 -2.55
C LEU A 55 1.54 -5.98 -1.83
N ASP A 56 0.97 -4.80 -2.11
CA ASP A 56 -0.28 -4.34 -1.50
C ASP A 56 -1.47 -5.22 -1.88
N VAL A 57 -1.48 -5.69 -3.12
CA VAL A 57 -2.53 -6.58 -3.64
C VAL A 57 -2.49 -7.94 -2.95
N ASP A 58 -1.30 -8.52 -2.79
CA ASP A 58 -1.17 -9.83 -2.13
C ASP A 58 -1.45 -9.72 -0.62
N LEU A 59 -1.05 -8.62 0.05
CA LEU A 59 -1.45 -8.36 1.44
C LEU A 59 -2.97 -8.25 1.58
N ALA A 60 -3.65 -7.57 0.66
CA ALA A 60 -5.11 -7.47 0.65
C ALA A 60 -5.79 -8.84 0.45
N LYS A 61 -5.26 -9.67 -0.47
CA LYS A 61 -5.74 -11.05 -0.66
C LYS A 61 -5.58 -11.88 0.61
N LEU A 62 -4.44 -11.78 1.29
CA LEU A 62 -4.21 -12.46 2.57
C LEU A 62 -5.16 -11.99 3.67
N ILE A 63 -5.45 -10.69 3.77
CA ILE A 63 -6.44 -10.16 4.71
C ILE A 63 -7.81 -10.80 4.45
N ALA A 64 -8.26 -10.80 3.19
CA ALA A 64 -9.54 -11.41 2.81
C ALA A 64 -9.58 -12.90 3.15
N ASP A 65 -8.48 -13.60 2.91
CA ASP A 65 -8.31 -15.01 3.24
C ASP A 65 -8.43 -15.28 4.74
N TYR A 66 -7.78 -14.46 5.58
CA TYR A 66 -7.90 -14.60 7.04
C TYR A 66 -9.31 -14.31 7.55
N LEU A 67 -10.03 -13.38 6.92
CA LEU A 67 -11.42 -13.06 7.25
C LEU A 67 -12.42 -14.09 6.69
N GLY A 68 -12.01 -14.95 5.76
CA GLY A 68 -12.88 -15.91 5.08
C GLY A 68 -13.85 -15.26 4.09
N VAL A 69 -13.47 -14.14 3.47
CA VAL A 69 -14.31 -13.36 2.55
C VAL A 69 -13.62 -13.17 1.19
N LYS A 70 -14.37 -12.68 0.20
CA LYS A 70 -13.80 -12.28 -1.10
C LYS A 70 -13.15 -10.90 -1.00
N VAL A 71 -12.10 -10.67 -1.78
CA VAL A 71 -11.53 -9.32 -1.95
C VAL A 71 -12.07 -8.69 -3.22
N LYS A 72 -12.45 -7.42 -3.10
CA LYS A 72 -12.77 -6.55 -4.24
C LYS A 72 -11.84 -5.35 -4.22
N PHE A 73 -11.25 -5.04 -5.37
CA PHE A 73 -10.36 -3.90 -5.48
C PHE A 73 -11.06 -2.70 -6.11
N ILE A 74 -10.79 -1.52 -5.57
CA ILE A 74 -11.05 -0.25 -6.25
C ILE A 74 -9.73 0.49 -6.46
N MET A 75 -9.65 1.21 -7.57
CA MET A 75 -8.46 1.97 -7.98
C MET A 75 -8.91 3.39 -8.34
N PRO A 76 -8.91 4.32 -7.40
CA PRO A 76 -9.23 5.72 -7.68
C PRO A 76 -8.30 6.28 -8.78
N ASP A 77 -8.84 7.08 -9.69
CA ASP A 77 -8.06 7.68 -10.78
C ASP A 77 -7.02 8.66 -10.23
N LEU A 78 -7.36 9.39 -9.17
CA LEU A 78 -6.43 10.29 -8.49
C LEU A 78 -6.09 9.74 -7.10
N TYR A 79 -4.80 9.76 -6.78
CA TYR A 79 -4.32 9.28 -5.46
C TYR A 79 -4.96 10.00 -4.27
N LYS A 80 -5.24 11.30 -4.41
CA LYS A 80 -5.92 12.11 -3.37
C LYS A 80 -7.31 11.60 -3.00
N ASP A 81 -7.95 10.82 -3.86
CA ASP A 81 -9.32 10.33 -3.66
C ASP A 81 -9.36 9.05 -2.79
N GLN A 82 -8.20 8.48 -2.42
CA GLN A 82 -8.10 7.31 -1.54
C GLN A 82 -8.84 7.50 -0.21
N ILE A 83 -8.51 8.57 0.52
CA ILE A 83 -9.15 8.88 1.82
C ILE A 83 -10.61 9.30 1.66
N PRO A 84 -10.99 10.22 0.76
CA PRO A 84 -12.39 10.55 0.50
C PRO A 84 -13.27 9.33 0.22
N LYS A 85 -12.82 8.38 -0.62
CA LYS A 85 -13.55 7.15 -0.93
C LYS A 85 -13.68 6.21 0.26
N LEU A 86 -12.63 6.10 1.09
CA LEU A 86 -12.69 5.36 2.35
C LEU A 86 -13.74 5.96 3.29
N LEU A 87 -13.75 7.29 3.45
CA LEU A 87 -14.71 7.98 4.32
C LEU A 87 -16.14 7.91 3.81
N ALA A 88 -16.33 7.88 2.48
CA ALA A 88 -17.62 7.67 1.84
C ALA A 88 -18.12 6.21 1.93
N GLY A 89 -17.32 5.28 2.44
CA GLY A 89 -17.69 3.86 2.53
C GLY A 89 -17.58 3.11 1.19
N GLU A 90 -16.95 3.70 0.17
CA GLU A 90 -16.70 3.02 -1.10
C GLU A 90 -15.61 1.94 -0.97
N SER A 91 -14.72 2.07 0.01
CA SER A 91 -13.79 1.01 0.44
C SER A 91 -13.87 0.80 1.95
N ASP A 92 -13.44 -0.37 2.38
CA ASP A 92 -13.35 -0.75 3.79
C ASP A 92 -11.98 -0.42 4.37
N ILE A 93 -10.96 -0.48 3.53
CA ILE A 93 -9.57 -0.26 3.87
C ILE A 93 -8.80 0.31 2.66
N VAL A 94 -7.78 1.12 2.91
CA VAL A 94 -6.81 1.58 1.92
C VAL A 94 -5.50 0.87 2.16
N ILE A 95 -5.03 0.11 1.16
CA ILE A 95 -3.70 -0.51 1.10
C ILE A 95 -3.06 -0.03 -0.20
N ALA A 96 -2.35 1.10 -0.14
CA ALA A 96 -2.04 1.88 -1.34
C ALA A 96 -0.67 2.58 -1.26
N ALA A 97 0.33 1.93 -0.63
CA ALA A 97 1.63 2.55 -0.34
C ALA A 97 1.45 3.95 0.27
N MET A 98 0.54 4.05 1.26
CA MET A 98 0.18 5.34 1.83
C MET A 98 1.06 5.70 3.02
N THR A 99 1.85 6.75 2.86
CA THR A 99 2.65 7.31 3.95
C THR A 99 1.76 7.75 5.10
N ARG A 100 2.07 7.28 6.30
CA ARG A 100 1.46 7.71 7.55
C ARG A 100 1.92 9.12 7.87
N THR A 101 1.01 10.08 7.89
CA THR A 101 1.30 11.46 8.29
C THR A 101 0.34 11.91 9.38
N VAL A 102 0.76 12.91 10.16
CA VAL A 102 -0.09 13.51 11.22
C VAL A 102 -1.37 14.09 10.60
N ASP A 103 -1.25 14.78 9.46
CA ASP A 103 -2.39 15.39 8.77
C ASP A 103 -3.40 14.38 8.28
N ARG A 104 -2.95 13.27 7.68
CA ARG A 104 -3.84 12.16 7.28
C ARG A 104 -4.46 11.49 8.50
N GLY A 105 -3.70 11.39 9.61
CA GLY A 105 -4.18 10.87 10.89
C GLY A 105 -5.29 11.70 11.53
N LEU A 106 -5.46 12.97 11.14
CA LEU A 106 -6.63 13.77 11.52
C LEU A 106 -7.93 13.27 10.86
N GLN A 107 -7.84 12.56 9.75
CA GLN A 107 -9.00 12.10 8.96
C GLN A 107 -9.27 10.60 9.14
N VAL A 108 -8.23 9.79 9.18
CA VAL A 108 -8.30 8.31 9.20
C VAL A 108 -7.49 7.74 10.37
N THR A 109 -7.66 6.46 10.63
CA THR A 109 -6.78 5.70 11.54
C THR A 109 -5.81 4.88 10.72
N PHE A 110 -4.53 4.94 11.03
CA PHE A 110 -3.49 4.11 10.44
C PHE A 110 -3.14 2.91 11.31
N THR A 111 -2.85 1.81 10.67
CA THR A 111 -2.23 0.65 11.33
C THR A 111 -0.78 0.95 11.73
N GLU A 112 -0.16 0.03 12.45
CA GLU A 112 1.30 -0.04 12.53
C GLU A 112 1.91 -0.13 11.12
N PRO A 113 3.19 0.32 10.97
CA PRO A 113 3.86 0.31 9.67
C PRO A 113 3.97 -1.10 9.10
N TYR A 114 3.56 -1.28 7.84
CA TYR A 114 3.89 -2.52 7.13
C TYR A 114 5.17 -2.42 6.30
N PHE A 115 5.54 -1.21 5.84
CA PHE A 115 6.72 -0.98 5.01
C PHE A 115 7.43 0.32 5.40
N GLU A 116 8.78 0.32 5.39
CA GLU A 116 9.61 1.51 5.61
C GLU A 116 10.13 2.01 4.26
N VAL A 117 10.14 3.32 4.07
CA VAL A 117 10.50 3.97 2.81
C VAL A 117 11.26 5.27 3.07
N SER A 118 12.05 5.69 2.10
CA SER A 118 12.69 7.00 2.02
C SER A 118 12.38 7.64 0.68
N GLN A 119 12.51 8.94 0.56
CA GLN A 119 12.47 9.60 -0.72
C GLN A 119 13.81 9.45 -1.45
N ALA A 120 13.73 9.37 -2.78
CA ALA A 120 14.84 9.18 -3.70
C ALA A 120 14.54 9.91 -5.02
N ALA A 121 15.52 10.04 -5.89
CA ALA A 121 15.33 10.73 -7.16
C ALA A 121 15.91 9.96 -8.35
N LEU A 122 15.34 10.22 -9.52
CA LEU A 122 15.94 9.95 -10.81
C LEU A 122 16.36 11.30 -11.39
N VAL A 123 17.58 11.43 -11.89
CA VAL A 123 18.12 12.69 -12.40
C VAL A 123 18.87 12.48 -13.70
N GLU A 124 18.81 13.46 -14.61
CA GLU A 124 19.71 13.54 -15.75
C GLU A 124 21.16 13.53 -15.24
N ARG A 125 21.94 12.58 -15.71
CA ARG A 125 23.29 12.31 -15.18
C ARG A 125 24.23 13.52 -15.25
N ASP A 126 24.09 14.31 -16.31
CA ASP A 126 24.93 15.48 -16.55
C ASP A 126 24.59 16.68 -15.64
N MET A 127 23.47 16.61 -14.93
CA MET A 127 23.06 17.66 -13.98
C MET A 127 23.75 17.53 -12.62
N VAL A 128 24.38 16.40 -12.34
CA VAL A 128 24.98 16.11 -11.02
C VAL A 128 26.38 15.54 -11.16
N THR A 129 27.18 15.68 -10.11
CA THR A 129 28.51 15.08 -10.07
C THR A 129 28.43 13.54 -10.05
N PRO A 130 29.48 12.84 -10.50
CA PRO A 130 29.53 11.38 -10.41
C PRO A 130 29.35 10.83 -8.99
N MET A 131 29.71 11.61 -7.96
CA MET A 131 29.61 11.22 -6.55
C MET A 131 28.22 11.44 -5.94
N ALA A 132 27.34 12.24 -6.58
CA ALA A 132 25.98 12.48 -6.10
C ALA A 132 25.24 11.14 -5.96
N ASN A 133 24.59 10.93 -4.83
CA ASN A 133 23.82 9.71 -4.55
C ASN A 133 22.54 9.96 -3.74
N SER A 134 22.33 11.22 -3.34
CA SER A 134 21.21 11.68 -2.52
C SER A 134 20.36 12.69 -3.26
N TYR A 135 19.07 12.69 -2.98
CA TYR A 135 18.14 13.72 -3.42
C TYR A 135 18.59 15.15 -2.96
N PHE A 136 19.27 15.26 -1.81
CA PHE A 136 19.84 16.54 -1.34
C PHE A 136 20.92 17.10 -2.26
N ASP A 137 21.59 16.25 -3.03
CA ASP A 137 22.61 16.73 -4.00
C ASP A 137 21.99 17.59 -5.12
N LEU A 138 20.66 17.58 -5.26
CA LEU A 138 19.95 18.41 -6.24
C LEU A 138 19.72 19.84 -5.77
N VAL A 139 19.81 20.11 -4.45
CA VAL A 139 19.51 21.45 -3.87
C VAL A 139 20.47 22.51 -4.38
N ASP A 140 21.73 22.15 -4.61
CA ASP A 140 22.79 23.05 -5.07
C ASP A 140 22.91 23.12 -6.60
N VAL A 141 22.02 22.47 -7.36
CA VAL A 141 22.03 22.48 -8.83
C VAL A 141 21.29 23.72 -9.36
N PRO A 142 21.98 24.70 -9.95
CA PRO A 142 21.33 25.93 -10.40
C PRO A 142 20.29 25.67 -11.49
N GLY A 143 19.08 26.22 -11.30
CA GLY A 143 18.04 26.19 -12.31
C GLY A 143 17.43 24.78 -12.54
N ILE A 144 17.64 23.85 -11.64
CA ILE A 144 17.09 22.49 -11.75
C ILE A 144 15.55 22.49 -11.85
N ARG A 145 15.02 21.64 -12.71
CA ARG A 145 13.58 21.42 -12.88
C ARG A 145 13.21 20.05 -12.33
N ILE A 146 12.31 20.01 -11.36
CA ILE A 146 11.98 18.80 -10.60
C ILE A 146 10.52 18.43 -10.84
N GLY A 147 10.29 17.20 -11.31
CA GLY A 147 8.98 16.59 -11.44
C GLY A 147 8.58 15.84 -10.16
N VAL A 148 7.37 16.08 -9.67
CA VAL A 148 6.80 15.38 -8.52
C VAL A 148 5.36 14.95 -8.81
N LYS A 149 4.89 13.89 -8.13
CA LYS A 149 3.47 13.55 -8.15
C LYS A 149 2.68 14.49 -7.25
N ALA A 150 1.62 15.07 -7.77
CA ALA A 150 0.75 15.99 -7.05
C ALA A 150 0.05 15.34 -5.84
N ASN A 151 -0.19 16.13 -4.81
CA ASN A 151 -0.92 15.74 -3.58
C ASN A 151 -0.27 14.58 -2.81
N THR A 152 1.07 14.54 -2.80
CA THR A 152 1.86 13.54 -2.05
C THR A 152 2.77 14.21 -1.02
N THR A 153 3.29 13.40 -0.09
CA THR A 153 4.35 13.82 0.85
C THR A 153 5.60 14.27 0.11
N ILE A 154 5.88 13.67 -1.04
CA ILE A 154 7.00 14.01 -1.91
C ILE A 154 6.88 15.44 -2.43
N GLU A 155 5.70 15.84 -2.92
CA GLU A 155 5.48 17.21 -3.37
C GLU A 155 5.65 18.21 -2.24
N ASN A 156 5.09 17.91 -1.05
CA ASN A 156 5.20 18.78 0.11
C ASN A 156 6.66 18.98 0.52
N PHE A 157 7.42 17.90 0.64
CA PHE A 157 8.82 17.95 1.01
C PHE A 157 9.69 18.65 -0.07
N ALA A 158 9.40 18.40 -1.36
CA ALA A 158 10.09 19.10 -2.43
C ALA A 158 9.86 20.62 -2.36
N ARG A 159 8.65 21.08 -2.02
CA ARG A 159 8.34 22.51 -1.84
C ARG A 159 9.02 23.15 -0.64
N GLU A 160 9.45 22.37 0.34
CA GLU A 160 10.26 22.85 1.47
C GLU A 160 11.73 23.02 1.09
N LEU A 161 12.23 22.22 0.13
CA LEU A 161 13.64 22.19 -0.26
C LEU A 161 13.98 23.09 -1.47
N PHE A 162 13.04 23.24 -2.40
CA PHE A 162 13.28 23.89 -3.67
C PHE A 162 12.36 25.10 -3.89
N PRO A 163 12.79 26.12 -4.63
CA PRO A 163 11.92 27.22 -5.00
C PRO A 163 10.74 26.73 -5.86
N ALA A 164 9.59 27.41 -5.71
CA ALA A 164 8.34 26.95 -6.32
C ALA A 164 8.42 26.80 -7.85
N GLU A 165 9.19 27.63 -8.51
CA GLU A 165 9.44 27.62 -9.96
C GLU A 165 10.24 26.40 -10.43
N ALA A 166 11.00 25.76 -9.54
CA ALA A 166 11.75 24.55 -9.87
C ALA A 166 10.83 23.32 -9.92
N ILE A 167 9.62 23.37 -9.33
CA ILE A 167 8.76 22.21 -9.12
C ILE A 167 7.63 22.19 -10.14
N LYS A 168 7.55 21.09 -10.91
CA LYS A 168 6.45 20.77 -11.80
C LYS A 168 5.68 19.55 -11.25
N SER A 169 4.42 19.76 -10.90
CA SER A 169 3.54 18.69 -10.37
C SER A 169 2.83 17.96 -11.50
N PHE A 170 2.80 16.63 -11.40
CA PHE A 170 2.17 15.74 -12.36
C PHE A 170 1.05 14.92 -11.67
N PRO A 171 0.02 14.48 -12.39
CA PRO A 171 -1.08 13.71 -11.81
C PRO A 171 -0.63 12.33 -11.30
N ASP A 172 0.38 11.73 -11.97
CA ASP A 172 0.90 10.42 -11.61
C ASP A 172 2.42 10.28 -11.84
N HIS A 173 2.97 9.14 -11.40
CA HIS A 173 4.39 8.83 -11.58
C HIS A 173 4.80 8.60 -13.04
N PRO A 174 4.03 7.85 -13.86
CA PRO A 174 4.34 7.68 -15.28
C PRO A 174 4.50 8.99 -16.04
N GLU A 175 3.64 9.98 -15.80
CA GLU A 175 3.74 11.28 -16.45
C GLU A 175 5.00 12.06 -16.00
N ALA A 176 5.32 12.02 -14.70
CA ALA A 176 6.54 12.65 -14.20
C ALA A 176 7.81 12.01 -14.82
N ILE A 177 7.83 10.68 -14.92
CA ILE A 177 8.92 9.94 -15.57
C ILE A 177 9.00 10.26 -17.07
N ALA A 178 7.87 10.32 -17.76
CA ALA A 178 7.83 10.66 -19.17
C ALA A 178 8.40 12.08 -19.41
N ALA A 179 8.13 13.02 -18.52
CA ALA A 179 8.67 14.37 -18.57
C ALA A 179 10.20 14.38 -18.37
N LEU A 180 10.75 13.55 -17.47
CA LEU A 180 12.19 13.37 -17.31
C LEU A 180 12.81 12.79 -18.58
N VAL A 181 12.25 11.70 -19.11
CA VAL A 181 12.76 11.05 -20.32
C VAL A 181 12.72 11.98 -21.53
N LYS A 182 11.76 12.91 -21.63
CA LYS A 182 11.66 13.94 -22.68
C LYS A 182 12.55 15.16 -22.43
N GLY A 183 13.17 15.30 -21.25
CA GLY A 183 13.95 16.48 -20.88
C GLY A 183 13.08 17.70 -20.52
N GLU A 184 11.80 17.51 -20.21
CA GLU A 184 10.92 18.58 -19.73
C GLU A 184 11.21 18.97 -18.27
N VAL A 185 11.75 18.02 -17.50
CA VAL A 185 12.32 18.20 -16.15
C VAL A 185 13.69 17.51 -16.10
N ASP A 186 14.54 17.94 -15.18
CA ASP A 186 15.91 17.43 -15.03
C ASP A 186 16.00 16.30 -14.01
N ALA A 187 15.06 16.27 -13.09
CA ALA A 187 14.94 15.21 -12.09
C ALA A 187 13.47 14.91 -11.79
N THR A 188 13.20 13.71 -11.26
CA THR A 188 11.92 13.35 -10.65
C THR A 188 12.13 12.72 -9.30
N VAL A 189 11.27 13.04 -8.34
CA VAL A 189 11.34 12.51 -6.98
C VAL A 189 10.22 11.51 -6.75
N HIS A 190 10.58 10.39 -6.16
CA HIS A 190 9.68 9.30 -5.82
C HIS A 190 10.15 8.62 -4.53
N ASP A 191 9.37 7.67 -4.03
CA ASP A 191 9.84 6.80 -2.96
C ASP A 191 10.95 5.87 -3.46
N SER A 192 11.90 5.56 -2.60
CA SER A 192 13.11 4.79 -2.93
C SER A 192 12.85 3.45 -3.60
N PRO A 193 11.81 2.67 -3.21
CA PRO A 193 11.51 1.41 -3.90
C PRO A 193 11.14 1.62 -5.38
N PHE A 194 10.37 2.67 -5.67
CA PHE A 194 10.01 2.99 -7.05
C PHE A 194 11.24 3.38 -7.89
N VAL A 195 12.09 4.26 -7.36
CA VAL A 195 13.33 4.67 -8.04
C VAL A 195 14.26 3.48 -8.32
N GLN A 196 14.42 2.61 -7.31
CA GLN A 196 15.24 1.42 -7.45
C GLN A 196 14.72 0.48 -8.54
N ILE A 197 13.42 0.20 -8.51
CA ILE A 197 12.77 -0.69 -9.48
C ILE A 197 12.83 -0.07 -10.88
N TRP A 198 12.55 1.21 -11.02
CA TRP A 198 12.61 1.89 -12.31
C TRP A 198 14.02 1.79 -12.92
N ALA A 199 15.06 2.07 -12.14
CA ALA A 199 16.45 1.96 -12.60
C ALA A 199 16.84 0.54 -13.04
N GLN A 200 16.33 -0.49 -12.35
CA GLN A 200 16.59 -1.89 -12.68
C GLN A 200 15.84 -2.35 -13.95
N THR A 201 14.66 -1.79 -14.20
CA THR A 201 13.82 -2.14 -15.35
C THR A 201 14.13 -1.34 -16.63
N HIS A 202 14.94 -0.27 -16.51
CA HIS A 202 15.34 0.60 -17.63
C HIS A 202 16.88 0.71 -17.75
N PRO A 203 17.60 -0.42 -17.92
CA PRO A 203 19.06 -0.42 -18.03
C PRO A 203 19.56 0.34 -19.27
N ASP A 204 18.75 0.45 -20.31
CA ASP A 204 19.01 1.22 -21.53
C ASP A 204 19.15 2.72 -21.27
N LEU A 205 18.49 3.24 -20.26
CA LEU A 205 18.59 4.65 -19.85
C LEU A 205 19.68 4.92 -18.80
N SER A 206 20.39 3.91 -18.31
CA SER A 206 21.39 4.04 -17.24
C SER A 206 22.58 4.95 -17.60
N GLY A 207 22.89 5.09 -18.88
CA GLY A 207 23.89 6.03 -19.37
C GLY A 207 23.49 7.50 -19.22
N ARG A 208 22.19 7.78 -19.23
CA ARG A 208 21.62 9.13 -19.20
C ARG A 208 20.98 9.47 -17.85
N ILE A 209 20.19 8.57 -17.30
CA ILE A 209 19.45 8.80 -16.06
C ILE A 209 20.13 8.06 -14.90
N LYS A 210 20.36 8.78 -13.82
CA LYS A 210 21.03 8.29 -12.61
C LYS A 210 20.04 8.21 -11.46
N PRO A 211 19.91 7.05 -10.76
CA PRO A 211 19.19 6.97 -9.50
C PRO A 211 20.02 7.55 -8.36
N LEU A 212 19.41 8.34 -7.49
CA LEU A 212 19.95 8.85 -6.24
C LEU A 212 19.19 8.17 -5.10
N LEU A 213 19.83 7.15 -4.49
CA LEU A 213 19.17 6.20 -3.59
C LEU A 213 19.56 6.34 -2.11
N ALA A 214 20.54 7.23 -1.78
CA ALA A 214 20.87 7.44 -0.38
C ALA A 214 19.65 8.02 0.36
N PRO A 215 19.27 7.42 1.52
CA PRO A 215 18.08 7.82 2.24
C PRO A 215 18.12 9.28 2.66
N VAL A 216 17.02 10.01 2.41
CA VAL A 216 16.83 11.42 2.76
C VAL A 216 15.82 11.57 3.88
N THR A 217 14.74 10.81 3.81
CA THR A 217 13.68 10.78 4.79
C THR A 217 13.58 9.39 5.42
N LYS A 218 12.83 9.29 6.50
CA LYS A 218 12.40 8.03 7.05
C LYS A 218 10.88 8.07 7.19
N GLU A 219 10.22 7.39 6.29
CA GLU A 219 8.78 7.37 6.19
C GLU A 219 8.24 5.95 6.30
N TYR A 220 6.95 5.82 6.60
CA TYR A 220 6.33 4.52 6.82
C TYR A 220 4.99 4.45 6.11
N TYR A 221 4.76 3.36 5.38
CA TYR A 221 3.45 3.04 4.86
C TYR A 221 2.61 2.31 5.91
N GLY A 222 1.34 2.65 6.00
CA GLY A 222 0.34 1.99 6.82
C GLY A 222 -0.95 1.77 6.06
N PHE A 223 -1.73 0.80 6.50
CA PHE A 223 -3.11 0.69 6.02
C PHE A 223 -3.94 1.78 6.68
N ALA A 224 -4.87 2.37 5.93
CA ALA A 224 -5.78 3.36 6.47
C ALA A 224 -7.21 2.81 6.54
N ILE A 225 -7.86 3.04 7.67
CA ILE A 225 -9.26 2.66 7.94
C ILE A 225 -10.04 3.86 8.48
N ARG A 226 -11.37 3.78 8.45
CA ARG A 226 -12.23 4.75 9.14
C ARG A 226 -11.93 4.77 10.63
N LYS A 227 -12.12 5.92 11.26
CA LYS A 227 -11.99 6.06 12.71
C LYS A 227 -13.13 5.36 13.44
N GLY A 228 -12.87 4.95 14.68
CA GLY A 228 -13.91 4.50 15.60
C GLY A 228 -14.04 2.98 15.75
N ASP A 229 -13.21 2.18 15.07
CA ASP A 229 -13.17 0.72 15.25
C ASP A 229 -11.80 0.25 15.75
N PRO A 230 -11.59 0.21 17.06
CA PRO A 230 -10.32 -0.25 17.65
C PRO A 230 -10.11 -1.76 17.45
N ASP A 231 -11.16 -2.55 17.33
CA ASP A 231 -11.04 -4.01 17.16
C ASP A 231 -10.53 -4.35 15.77
N PHE A 232 -11.05 -3.68 14.74
CA PHE A 232 -10.53 -3.83 13.38
C PHE A 232 -9.07 -3.35 13.28
N LEU A 233 -8.72 -2.21 13.89
CA LEU A 233 -7.35 -1.72 13.97
C LEU A 233 -6.42 -2.74 14.63
N ASN A 234 -6.78 -3.25 15.80
CA ASN A 234 -5.98 -4.22 16.54
C ASN A 234 -5.79 -5.51 15.73
N TRP A 235 -6.85 -5.99 15.08
CA TRP A 235 -6.77 -7.17 14.24
C TRP A 235 -5.82 -6.97 13.05
N LEU A 236 -5.88 -5.82 12.38
CA LEU A 236 -4.95 -5.48 11.29
C LEU A 236 -3.49 -5.38 11.77
N ASN A 237 -3.26 -4.83 12.96
CA ASN A 237 -1.92 -4.76 13.55
C ASN A 237 -1.39 -6.16 13.90
N LEU A 238 -2.25 -7.05 14.41
CA LEU A 238 -1.90 -8.46 14.60
C LEU A 238 -1.58 -9.15 13.28
N PHE A 239 -2.36 -8.89 12.22
CA PHE A 239 -2.07 -9.39 10.87
C PHE A 239 -0.69 -8.93 10.37
N ILE A 240 -0.37 -7.63 10.46
CA ILE A 240 0.95 -7.09 10.06
C ILE A 240 2.08 -7.77 10.84
N THR A 241 1.91 -7.91 12.16
CA THR A 241 2.87 -8.59 13.02
C THR A 241 3.05 -10.05 12.59
N GLN A 242 1.95 -10.74 12.32
CA GLN A 242 1.98 -12.16 11.93
C GLN A 242 2.72 -12.37 10.61
N VAL A 243 2.42 -11.59 9.55
CA VAL A 243 3.08 -11.75 8.25
C VAL A 243 4.57 -11.38 8.27
N LYS A 244 4.99 -10.52 9.21
CA LYS A 244 6.40 -10.21 9.46
C LYS A 244 7.11 -11.35 10.19
N ILE A 245 6.51 -11.89 11.23
CA ILE A 245 7.13 -12.94 12.06
C ILE A 245 7.22 -14.26 11.30
N ASP A 246 6.20 -14.66 10.55
CA ASP A 246 6.18 -15.95 9.86
C ASP A 246 6.96 -15.95 8.52
N GLY A 247 7.52 -14.81 8.13
CA GLY A 247 8.34 -14.65 6.92
C GLY A 247 7.51 -14.45 5.64
N THR A 248 6.20 -14.31 5.74
CA THR A 248 5.34 -14.00 4.58
C THR A 248 5.72 -12.67 3.95
N MET A 249 6.00 -11.63 4.78
CA MET A 249 6.44 -10.33 4.27
C MET A 249 7.77 -10.45 3.52
N ASP A 250 8.76 -11.17 4.08
CA ASP A 250 10.06 -11.39 3.44
C ASP A 250 9.90 -12.07 2.06
N LEU A 251 8.95 -13.01 1.94
CA LEU A 251 8.64 -13.68 0.67
C LEU A 251 8.01 -12.75 -0.35
N LEU A 252 7.08 -11.91 0.08
CA LEU A 252 6.44 -10.95 -0.80
C LEU A 252 7.45 -9.89 -1.28
N GLU A 253 8.26 -9.38 -0.36
CA GLU A 253 9.33 -8.44 -0.72
C GLU A 253 10.32 -9.08 -1.69
N HIS A 254 10.77 -10.31 -1.45
CA HIS A 254 11.64 -11.01 -2.37
C HIS A 254 11.02 -11.18 -3.76
N ARG A 255 9.74 -11.60 -3.83
CA ARG A 255 8.99 -11.76 -5.08
C ARG A 255 8.94 -10.46 -5.89
N TYR A 256 8.60 -9.37 -5.23
CA TYR A 256 8.30 -8.11 -5.91
C TYR A 256 9.52 -7.23 -6.15
N PHE A 257 10.54 -7.27 -5.28
CA PHE A 257 11.71 -6.39 -5.35
C PHE A 257 13.00 -7.08 -5.83
N VAL A 258 13.07 -8.42 -5.75
CA VAL A 258 14.27 -9.17 -6.15
C VAL A 258 14.03 -10.03 -7.38
N GLU A 259 13.01 -10.87 -7.37
CA GLU A 259 12.69 -11.74 -8.52
C GLU A 259 12.13 -10.92 -9.70
N MET A 260 11.27 -9.94 -9.42
CA MET A 260 10.66 -9.01 -10.38
C MET A 260 10.11 -9.67 -11.65
N GLN A 261 9.60 -10.90 -11.55
CA GLN A 261 9.04 -11.64 -12.68
C GLN A 261 7.89 -10.88 -13.35
N TRP A 262 7.16 -10.08 -12.57
CA TRP A 262 6.10 -9.19 -13.01
C TRP A 262 6.58 -8.11 -14.00
N ALA A 263 7.87 -7.73 -13.95
CA ALA A 263 8.47 -6.73 -14.84
C ALA A 263 9.09 -7.35 -16.10
N GLY A 264 9.03 -8.70 -16.26
CA GLY A 264 9.67 -9.39 -17.37
C GLY A 264 11.21 -9.35 -17.32
N VAL A 265 11.77 -8.89 -16.22
CA VAL A 265 13.23 -8.84 -16.03
C VAL A 265 13.73 -10.25 -15.76
N LYS A 266 14.58 -10.76 -16.65
CA LYS A 266 15.34 -11.97 -16.39
C LYS A 266 16.46 -11.62 -15.41
N THR A 267 16.25 -11.89 -14.13
CA THR A 267 17.32 -11.72 -13.12
C THR A 267 18.46 -12.66 -13.44
N THR A 268 19.60 -12.11 -13.84
CA THR A 268 20.86 -12.87 -14.04
C THR A 268 21.57 -13.21 -12.72
N ARG A 269 21.05 -12.75 -11.59
CA ARG A 269 21.51 -13.08 -10.26
C ARG A 269 20.52 -14.05 -9.63
N GLU A 270 20.91 -15.31 -9.51
CA GLU A 270 20.34 -16.15 -8.45
C GLU A 270 20.54 -15.39 -7.14
N ALA A 271 19.47 -14.74 -6.65
CA ALA A 271 19.49 -14.19 -5.31
C ALA A 271 19.77 -15.37 -4.39
N ARG A 272 20.96 -15.37 -3.74
CA ARG A 272 21.34 -16.42 -2.80
C ARG A 272 20.34 -16.35 -1.63
N ILE A 273 19.26 -17.11 -1.76
CA ILE A 273 18.33 -17.34 -0.67
C ILE A 273 19.13 -17.96 0.47
N THR A 274 19.22 -17.28 1.60
CA THR A 274 19.92 -17.84 2.76
C THR A 274 19.22 -19.13 3.20
N LYS A 275 19.98 -20.04 3.86
CA LYS A 275 19.39 -21.27 4.41
C LYS A 275 18.19 -20.99 5.32
N ALA A 276 18.23 -19.86 6.05
CA ALA A 276 17.12 -19.41 6.90
C ALA A 276 15.89 -18.99 6.10
N GLN A 277 16.08 -18.26 5.00
CA GLN A 277 15.00 -17.90 4.09
C GLN A 277 14.38 -19.12 3.42
N LEU A 278 15.22 -20.10 3.00
CA LEU A 278 14.73 -21.34 2.42
C LEU A 278 13.88 -22.16 3.42
N LEU A 279 14.27 -22.19 4.70
CA LEU A 279 13.50 -22.85 5.75
C LEU A 279 12.20 -22.11 6.06
N ARG A 280 12.20 -20.78 6.11
CA ARG A 280 11.01 -19.95 6.24
C ARG A 280 10.05 -20.19 5.08
N ASN A 281 10.55 -20.17 3.84
CA ASN A 281 9.75 -20.42 2.64
C ASN A 281 9.07 -21.80 2.66
N LYS A 282 9.79 -22.84 3.11
CA LYS A 282 9.22 -24.18 3.29
C LYS A 282 8.13 -24.21 4.36
N PHE A 283 8.32 -23.46 5.45
CA PHE A 283 7.34 -23.40 6.54
C PHE A 283 6.06 -22.68 6.07
N VAL A 284 6.20 -21.55 5.37
CA VAL A 284 5.05 -20.80 4.80
C VAL A 284 4.31 -21.61 3.76
N ALA A 285 5.01 -22.28 2.84
CA ALA A 285 4.39 -23.17 1.85
C ALA A 285 3.62 -24.31 2.53
N LYS A 286 4.18 -24.91 3.59
CA LYS A 286 3.50 -25.94 4.37
C LYS A 286 2.24 -25.41 5.07
N LYS A 287 2.28 -24.19 5.60
CA LYS A 287 1.14 -23.53 6.24
C LYS A 287 0.03 -23.24 5.23
N GLN A 288 0.38 -22.73 4.04
CA GLN A 288 -0.57 -22.49 2.96
C GLN A 288 -1.25 -23.79 2.51
N ALA A 289 -0.48 -24.85 2.27
CA ALA A 289 -1.03 -26.16 1.90
C ALA A 289 -1.99 -26.72 2.97
N MET A 290 -1.65 -26.51 4.25
CA MET A 290 -2.52 -26.94 5.37
C MET A 290 -3.81 -26.11 5.45
N LEU A 291 -3.76 -24.82 5.12
CA LEU A 291 -4.95 -23.95 5.05
C LEU A 291 -5.84 -24.32 3.87
N GLU A 292 -5.26 -24.60 2.71
CA GLU A 292 -5.99 -25.08 1.53
C GLU A 292 -6.67 -26.42 1.78
N GLN A 293 -5.96 -27.35 2.43
CA GLN A 293 -6.55 -28.64 2.82
C GLN A 293 -7.72 -28.44 3.79
N LYS A 294 -7.59 -27.58 4.80
CA LYS A 294 -8.64 -27.28 5.76
C LYS A 294 -9.88 -26.67 5.10
N ARG A 295 -9.67 -25.76 4.11
CA ARG A 295 -10.76 -25.20 3.31
C ARG A 295 -11.46 -26.25 2.43
N ALA A 296 -10.68 -27.16 1.84
CA ALA A 296 -11.23 -28.24 1.06
C ALA A 296 -12.09 -29.18 1.94
N GLU A 297 -11.63 -29.49 3.16
CA GLU A 297 -12.37 -30.30 4.13
C GLU A 297 -13.63 -29.57 4.61
N GLU A 298 -13.60 -28.25 4.84
CA GLU A 298 -14.75 -27.42 5.21
C GLU A 298 -15.79 -27.38 4.08
N LYS A 299 -15.35 -27.21 2.82
CA LYS A 299 -16.25 -27.27 1.65
C LYS A 299 -16.92 -28.64 1.50
N LEU A 300 -16.20 -29.72 1.77
CA LEU A 300 -16.79 -31.09 1.76
C LEU A 300 -17.81 -31.29 2.89
N ARG A 301 -17.62 -30.64 4.05
CA ARG A 301 -18.55 -30.73 5.19
C ARG A 301 -19.79 -29.85 5.02
N SER A 302 -19.66 -28.70 4.34
CA SER A 302 -20.78 -27.78 4.08
C SER A 302 -21.72 -28.25 2.99
N GLY A 303 -21.37 -29.28 2.24
CA GLY A 303 -22.23 -29.83 1.17
C GLY A 303 -22.20 -28.97 -0.12
N ASP A 304 -21.40 -27.91 -0.21
CA ASP A 304 -21.29 -27.04 -1.38
C ASP A 304 -20.49 -27.65 -2.55
N ALA A 305 -20.32 -28.96 -2.55
CA ALA A 305 -19.56 -29.68 -3.58
C ALA A 305 -20.40 -30.12 -4.79
N TYR A 306 -21.70 -29.78 -4.83
CA TYR A 306 -22.58 -30.12 -5.97
C TYR A 306 -23.50 -28.93 -6.31
N GLU A 307 -22.98 -27.98 -7.05
CA GLU A 307 -23.68 -27.18 -8.07
C GLU A 307 -22.73 -26.83 -9.21
#